data_cd8a16bb67502fd20ef03b56b0b3988a
#
_entry.id   cd8a16bb67502fd20ef03b56b0b3988a
#
_cell.length_a   1.000
_cell.length_b   1.000
_cell.length_c   1.000
_cell.angle_alpha   90.00
_cell.angle_beta   90.00
_cell.angle_gamma   90.00
#
_symmetry.space_group_name_H-M   'P 1'
#
loop_
_entity.id
_entity.type
_entity.pdbx_description
1 polymer ?
#
loop_
_entity_poly.entity_id
_entity_poly.type
_entity_poly.pdbx_seq_one_letter_code
_entity_poly.pdbx_strand_id
1 'polypeptide(L)'
;DDGVFEVLATSGDCHLGGEDIDNRLVKHFTNEFKRKHKKDLSGNPRSVKRLKVACERLKRTLSSANQAQIELESLFEGVDFFSTMTRARFEEINGDIFRNTLKPVENVLRDSKKSKSEIHDIVLVGGTTRIPKIQQLLSDYFNGKELCKSINPDEAVAYGAAVQASILTGVKSEATKDILLLDVAPLSLGIETAGGVMTK
;
A
#
# COMPACT_ATOMS: atom_id res chain seq x y z
N ASP A 1 -5.83 -6.04 -26.12
CA ASP A 1 -5.48 -6.17 -27.55
C ASP A 1 -5.64 -4.80 -28.21
N ASP A 2 -4.72 -4.44 -29.08
CA ASP A 2 -4.79 -3.24 -29.94
C ASP A 2 -4.98 -1.89 -29.25
N GLY A 3 -4.36 -1.71 -28.05
CA GLY A 3 -4.41 -0.44 -27.31
C GLY A 3 -5.67 -0.21 -26.48
N VAL A 4 -6.61 -1.15 -26.43
CA VAL A 4 -7.82 -1.05 -25.60
C VAL A 4 -7.55 -1.66 -24.22
N PHE A 5 -7.74 -0.84 -23.18
CA PHE A 5 -7.67 -1.23 -21.78
C PHE A 5 -9.07 -1.16 -21.17
N GLU A 6 -9.56 -2.28 -20.68
CA GLU A 6 -10.86 -2.38 -20.02
C GLU A 6 -10.68 -2.73 -18.55
N VAL A 7 -11.25 -1.93 -17.65
CA VAL A 7 -11.29 -2.22 -16.23
C VAL A 7 -12.48 -3.15 -15.95
N LEU A 8 -12.21 -4.39 -15.57
CA LEU A 8 -13.25 -5.39 -15.29
C LEU A 8 -13.82 -5.29 -13.86
N ALA A 9 -12.97 -5.02 -12.89
CA ALA A 9 -13.36 -4.87 -11.48
C ALA A 9 -12.33 -4.08 -10.69
N THR A 10 -12.79 -3.42 -9.63
CA THR A 10 -11.94 -2.71 -8.67
C THR A 10 -12.31 -3.10 -7.25
N SER A 11 -11.35 -3.17 -6.36
CA SER A 11 -11.55 -3.36 -4.93
C SER A 11 -10.43 -2.72 -4.13
N GLY A 12 -10.71 -2.35 -2.90
CA GLY A 12 -9.73 -1.73 -2.01
C GLY A 12 -10.19 -1.78 -0.55
N ASP A 13 -9.34 -1.24 0.32
CA ASP A 13 -9.61 -1.05 1.73
C ASP A 13 -9.07 0.34 2.14
N CYS A 14 -9.95 1.18 2.68
CA CYS A 14 -9.62 2.56 3.08
C CYS A 14 -8.74 2.62 4.34
N HIS A 15 -8.60 1.51 5.07
CA HIS A 15 -7.87 1.41 6.33
C HIS A 15 -6.74 0.39 6.26
N LEU A 16 -6.17 0.19 5.07
CA LEU A 16 -5.09 -0.76 4.83
C LEU A 16 -3.99 -0.12 3.98
N GLY A 17 -2.90 0.25 4.62
CA GLY A 17 -1.80 0.91 3.92
C GLY A 17 -0.50 0.95 4.71
N GLY A 18 0.51 1.59 4.13
CA GLY A 18 1.83 1.74 4.74
C GLY A 18 1.80 2.51 6.06
N GLU A 19 0.83 3.42 6.21
CA GLU A 19 0.65 4.20 7.44
C GLU A 19 0.16 3.34 8.61
N ASP A 20 -0.68 2.34 8.35
CA ASP A 20 -1.16 1.41 9.39
C ASP A 20 -0.01 0.56 9.94
N ILE A 21 0.92 0.18 9.07
CA ILE A 21 2.18 -0.48 9.46
C ILE A 21 3.01 0.46 10.36
N ASP A 22 3.18 1.72 9.96
CA ASP A 22 3.94 2.71 10.73
C ASP A 22 3.30 2.95 12.09
N ASN A 23 1.99 3.12 12.17
CA ASN A 23 1.25 3.31 13.42
C ASN A 23 1.41 2.09 14.36
N ARG A 24 1.44 0.88 13.81
CA ARG A 24 1.69 -0.33 14.60
C ARG A 24 3.11 -0.38 15.16
N LEU A 25 4.10 0.01 14.36
CA LEU A 25 5.48 0.15 14.83
C LEU A 25 5.62 1.23 15.91
N VAL A 26 4.97 2.37 15.73
CA VAL A 26 4.93 3.45 16.76
C VAL A 26 4.37 2.91 18.07
N LYS A 27 3.25 2.19 18.03
CA LYS A 27 2.67 1.56 19.22
C LYS A 27 3.64 0.57 19.87
N HIS A 28 4.30 -0.25 19.06
CA HIS A 28 5.29 -1.21 19.56
C HIS A 28 6.45 -0.53 20.27
N PHE A 29 7.07 0.47 19.66
CA PHE A 29 8.22 1.17 20.24
C PHE A 29 7.83 2.11 21.40
N THR A 30 6.64 2.69 21.39
CA THR A 30 6.11 3.44 22.54
C THR A 30 5.99 2.54 23.77
N ASN A 31 5.47 1.33 23.59
CA ASN A 31 5.37 0.35 24.66
C ASN A 31 6.76 -0.13 25.12
N GLU A 32 7.69 -0.31 24.20
CA GLU A 32 9.08 -0.66 24.52
C GLU A 32 9.77 0.46 25.32
N PHE A 33 9.62 1.72 24.89
CA PHE A 33 10.13 2.89 25.61
C PHE A 33 9.57 2.96 27.05
N LYS A 34 8.25 2.81 27.19
CA LYS A 34 7.58 2.80 28.48
C LYS A 34 8.11 1.69 29.40
N ARG A 35 8.34 0.51 28.85
CA ARG A 35 8.89 -0.64 29.60
C ARG A 35 10.33 -0.38 30.07
N LYS A 36 11.18 0.15 29.17
CA LYS A 36 12.60 0.39 29.44
C LYS A 36 12.84 1.57 30.40
N HIS A 37 12.15 2.68 30.18
CA HIS A 37 12.43 3.94 30.84
C HIS A 37 11.38 4.33 31.88
N LYS A 38 10.29 3.55 32.04
CA LYS A 38 9.17 3.83 32.96
C LYS A 38 8.48 5.17 32.70
N LYS A 39 8.61 5.73 31.50
CA LYS A 39 8.03 6.99 31.05
C LYS A 39 7.10 6.75 29.87
N ASP A 40 5.99 7.47 29.80
CA ASP A 40 4.99 7.34 28.73
C ASP A 40 5.05 8.54 27.79
N LEU A 41 5.54 8.32 26.58
CA LEU A 41 5.65 9.36 25.55
C LEU A 41 4.37 9.52 24.70
N SER A 42 3.36 8.69 24.90
CA SER A 42 2.15 8.66 24.04
C SER A 42 1.36 9.99 24.08
N GLY A 43 1.43 10.72 25.18
CA GLY A 43 0.80 12.03 25.35
C GLY A 43 1.61 13.19 24.76
N ASN A 44 2.80 12.96 24.18
CA ASN A 44 3.64 14.01 23.61
C ASN A 44 3.65 13.95 22.07
N PRO A 45 2.89 14.83 21.36
CA PRO A 45 2.79 14.77 19.89
C PRO A 45 4.12 14.91 19.16
N ARG A 46 5.06 15.70 19.71
CA ARG A 46 6.39 15.91 19.13
C ARG A 46 7.22 14.63 19.15
N SER A 47 7.24 13.94 20.30
CA SER A 47 7.96 12.67 20.44
C SER A 47 7.36 11.58 19.58
N VAL A 48 6.02 11.46 19.56
CA VAL A 48 5.30 10.51 18.72
C VAL A 48 5.58 10.77 17.24
N LYS A 49 5.57 12.03 16.77
CA LYS A 49 5.89 12.37 15.39
C LYS A 49 7.34 12.01 15.01
N ARG A 50 8.31 12.28 15.88
CA ARG A 50 9.72 11.88 15.67
C ARG A 50 9.85 10.37 15.56
N LEU A 51 9.19 9.64 16.48
CA LEU A 51 9.18 8.18 16.45
C LEU A 51 8.51 7.64 15.18
N LYS A 52 7.40 8.25 14.71
CA LYS A 52 6.71 7.87 13.46
C LYS A 52 7.63 7.99 12.24
N VAL A 53 8.38 9.09 12.11
CA VAL A 53 9.35 9.27 11.02
C VAL A 53 10.47 8.21 11.07
N ALA A 54 10.94 7.88 12.27
CA ALA A 54 11.94 6.84 12.44
C ALA A 54 11.39 5.43 12.11
N CYS A 55 10.14 5.15 12.46
CA CYS A 55 9.45 3.90 12.11
C CYS A 55 9.27 3.76 10.59
N GLU A 56 8.93 4.84 9.88
CA GLU A 56 8.83 4.82 8.42
C GLU A 56 10.18 4.49 7.77
N ARG A 57 11.26 5.11 8.24
CA ARG A 57 12.62 4.80 7.76
C ARG A 57 12.98 3.34 8.04
N LEU A 58 12.71 2.85 9.24
CA LEU A 58 12.93 1.46 9.63
C LEU A 58 12.16 0.50 8.73
N LYS A 59 10.88 0.75 8.46
CA LYS A 59 10.06 -0.02 7.52
C LYS A 59 10.71 -0.12 6.13
N ARG A 60 11.17 1.00 5.58
CA ARG A 60 11.85 1.03 4.28
C ARG A 60 13.15 0.23 4.30
N THR A 61 13.98 0.41 5.33
CA THR A 61 15.24 -0.32 5.48
C THR A 61 15.00 -1.83 5.56
N LEU A 62 13.97 -2.27 6.27
CA LEU A 62 13.61 -3.69 6.40
C LEU A 62 13.10 -4.32 5.11
N SER A 63 12.77 -3.54 4.08
CA SER A 63 12.46 -4.07 2.74
C SER A 63 13.71 -4.61 2.03
N SER A 64 14.89 -4.11 2.33
CA SER A 64 16.17 -4.54 1.73
C SER A 64 17.11 -5.24 2.71
N ALA A 65 17.10 -4.84 4.00
CA ALA A 65 17.96 -5.39 5.05
C ALA A 65 17.20 -6.37 5.96
N ASN A 66 17.90 -7.32 6.56
CA ASN A 66 17.32 -8.27 7.51
C ASN A 66 17.13 -7.68 8.92
N GLN A 67 17.77 -6.55 9.19
CA GLN A 67 17.73 -5.86 10.47
C GLN A 67 17.87 -4.36 10.24
N ALA A 68 17.21 -3.56 11.07
CA ALA A 68 17.31 -2.11 11.09
C ALA A 68 17.26 -1.58 12.52
N GLN A 69 17.75 -0.35 12.72
CA GLN A 69 17.85 0.29 14.02
C GLN A 69 17.06 1.60 14.04
N ILE A 70 16.53 1.92 15.20
CA ILE A 70 16.00 3.24 15.55
C ILE A 70 16.94 3.86 16.58
N GLU A 71 17.39 5.08 16.29
CA GLU A 71 18.21 5.89 17.18
C GLU A 71 17.62 7.30 17.21
N LEU A 72 17.16 7.71 18.38
CA LEU A 72 16.52 9.00 18.62
C LEU A 72 17.06 9.63 19.89
N GLU A 73 17.94 10.60 19.71
CA GLU A 73 18.47 11.38 20.82
C GLU A 73 17.38 12.23 21.44
N SER A 74 17.35 12.29 22.77
CA SER A 74 16.42 13.09 23.58
C SER A 74 14.97 12.97 23.06
N LEU A 75 14.51 11.74 22.94
CA LEU A 75 13.16 11.45 22.38
C LEU A 75 12.07 12.03 23.29
N PHE A 76 12.19 11.80 24.60
CA PHE A 76 11.21 12.27 25.57
C PHE A 76 11.88 12.56 26.92
N GLU A 77 11.67 13.78 27.48
CA GLU A 77 12.24 14.23 28.76
C GLU A 77 13.76 13.99 28.87
N GLY A 78 14.50 14.30 27.81
CA GLY A 78 15.95 14.15 27.75
C GLY A 78 16.44 12.71 27.65
N VAL A 79 15.54 11.73 27.51
CA VAL A 79 15.90 10.31 27.39
C VAL A 79 16.08 9.93 25.93
N ASP A 80 17.23 9.34 25.61
CA ASP A 80 17.52 8.76 24.31
C ASP A 80 16.78 7.42 24.12
N PHE A 81 16.44 7.12 22.90
CA PHE A 81 15.84 5.84 22.55
C PHE A 81 16.64 5.15 21.45
N PHE A 82 17.10 3.97 21.79
CA PHE A 82 17.78 3.06 20.85
C PHE A 82 17.08 1.72 20.86
N SER A 83 16.76 1.21 19.67
CA SER A 83 16.19 -0.12 19.51
C SER A 83 16.53 -0.71 18.15
N THR A 84 16.55 -2.03 18.07
CA THR A 84 16.81 -2.80 16.87
C THR A 84 15.62 -3.70 16.57
N MET A 85 15.27 -3.82 15.29
CA MET A 85 14.22 -4.72 14.82
C MET A 85 14.72 -5.59 13.67
N THR A 86 14.45 -6.88 13.75
CA THR A 86 14.69 -7.81 12.64
C THR A 86 13.48 -7.81 11.69
N ARG A 87 13.71 -8.15 10.40
CA ARG A 87 12.63 -8.33 9.43
C ARG A 87 11.60 -9.36 9.90
N ALA A 88 12.06 -10.48 10.47
CA ALA A 88 11.15 -11.50 11.01
C ALA A 88 10.21 -10.95 12.09
N ARG A 89 10.73 -10.13 13.00
CA ARG A 89 9.89 -9.50 14.03
C ARG A 89 8.95 -8.45 13.47
N PHE A 90 9.39 -7.68 12.50
CA PHE A 90 8.55 -6.74 11.76
C PHE A 90 7.39 -7.45 11.05
N GLU A 91 7.66 -8.57 10.39
CA GLU A 91 6.65 -9.38 9.69
C GLU A 91 5.68 -10.04 10.66
N GLU A 92 6.14 -10.49 11.82
CA GLU A 92 5.29 -11.04 12.88
C GLU A 92 4.31 -9.99 13.41
N ILE A 93 4.81 -8.80 13.75
CA ILE A 93 4.00 -7.68 14.29
C ILE A 93 2.92 -7.25 13.30
N ASN A 94 3.18 -7.30 11.99
CA ASN A 94 2.28 -6.82 10.95
C ASN A 94 1.60 -7.95 10.16
N GLY A 95 1.70 -9.19 10.61
CA GLY A 95 1.26 -10.35 9.83
C GLY A 95 -0.21 -10.37 9.45
N ASP A 96 -1.10 -9.83 10.27
CA ASP A 96 -2.53 -9.67 9.97
C ASP A 96 -2.76 -8.58 8.91
N ILE A 97 -2.05 -7.45 8.98
CA ILE A 97 -2.10 -6.40 7.95
C ILE A 97 -1.69 -7.00 6.60
N PHE A 98 -0.59 -7.73 6.55
CA PHE A 98 -0.11 -8.34 5.31
C PHE A 98 -1.11 -9.36 4.75
N ARG A 99 -1.70 -10.22 5.57
CA ARG A 99 -2.73 -11.16 5.09
C ARG A 99 -3.98 -10.46 4.58
N ASN A 100 -4.37 -9.33 5.19
CA ASN A 100 -5.53 -8.58 4.76
C ASN A 100 -5.36 -7.95 3.37
N THR A 101 -4.14 -7.79 2.87
CA THR A 101 -3.91 -7.29 1.49
C THR A 101 -4.44 -8.24 0.41
N LEU A 102 -4.64 -9.53 0.74
CA LEU A 102 -5.20 -10.49 -0.20
C LEU A 102 -6.73 -10.38 -0.36
N LYS A 103 -7.44 -9.84 0.62
CA LYS A 103 -8.92 -9.71 0.56
C LYS A 103 -9.41 -8.88 -0.64
N PRO A 104 -8.87 -7.68 -0.93
CA PRO A 104 -9.22 -6.95 -2.15
C PRO A 104 -8.92 -7.74 -3.42
N VAL A 105 -7.81 -8.50 -3.45
CA VAL A 105 -7.46 -9.34 -4.60
C VAL A 105 -8.50 -10.44 -4.82
N GLU A 106 -8.94 -11.11 -3.75
CA GLU A 106 -9.99 -12.12 -3.80
C GLU A 106 -11.32 -11.54 -4.29
N ASN A 107 -11.69 -10.36 -3.80
CA ASN A 107 -12.89 -9.67 -4.23
C ASN A 107 -12.85 -9.34 -5.73
N VAL A 108 -11.76 -8.76 -6.21
CA VAL A 108 -11.58 -8.41 -7.62
C VAL A 108 -11.67 -9.63 -8.53
N LEU A 109 -11.05 -10.75 -8.17
CA LEU A 109 -11.16 -12.00 -8.94
C LEU A 109 -12.60 -12.51 -9.00
N ARG A 110 -13.29 -12.50 -7.87
CA ARG A 110 -14.71 -12.90 -7.80
C ARG A 110 -15.59 -12.00 -8.65
N ASP A 111 -15.43 -10.69 -8.53
CA ASP A 111 -16.30 -9.69 -9.17
C ASP A 111 -16.03 -9.62 -10.68
N SER A 112 -14.79 -9.80 -11.12
CA SER A 112 -14.42 -9.92 -12.54
C SER A 112 -14.72 -11.30 -13.12
N LYS A 113 -15.13 -12.27 -12.29
CA LYS A 113 -15.37 -13.68 -12.69
C LYS A 113 -14.14 -14.35 -13.33
N LYS A 114 -12.95 -13.90 -12.96
CA LYS A 114 -11.67 -14.44 -13.41
C LYS A 114 -11.08 -15.41 -12.41
N SER A 115 -10.54 -16.50 -12.91
CA SER A 115 -9.73 -17.43 -12.12
C SER A 115 -8.28 -16.93 -12.00
N LYS A 116 -7.56 -17.41 -11.00
CA LYS A 116 -6.13 -17.08 -10.80
C LYS A 116 -5.26 -17.47 -12.01
N SER A 117 -5.63 -18.51 -12.72
CA SER A 117 -4.91 -19.00 -13.92
C SER A 117 -5.06 -18.10 -15.13
N GLU A 118 -6.16 -17.35 -15.22
CA GLU A 118 -6.42 -16.41 -16.31
C GLU A 118 -5.70 -15.07 -16.14
N ILE A 119 -5.11 -14.81 -14.97
CA ILE A 119 -4.31 -13.61 -14.75
C ILE A 119 -2.93 -13.83 -15.37
N HIS A 120 -2.58 -13.03 -16.38
CA HIS A 120 -1.30 -13.12 -17.07
C HIS A 120 -0.20 -12.40 -16.30
N ASP A 121 -0.42 -11.15 -15.92
CA ASP A 121 0.56 -10.30 -15.25
C ASP A 121 0.02 -9.75 -13.93
N ILE A 122 0.91 -9.65 -12.95
CA ILE A 122 0.64 -9.05 -11.64
C ILE A 122 1.57 -7.86 -11.49
N VAL A 123 1.05 -6.67 -11.72
CA VAL A 123 1.83 -5.43 -11.67
C VAL A 123 1.75 -4.83 -10.26
N LEU A 124 2.91 -4.58 -9.67
CA LEU A 124 3.01 -4.00 -8.32
C LEU A 124 3.08 -2.48 -8.40
N VAL A 125 2.18 -1.81 -7.67
CA VAL A 125 2.10 -0.35 -7.63
C VAL A 125 2.03 0.12 -6.18
N GLY A 126 2.74 1.22 -5.86
CA GLY A 126 2.85 1.80 -4.52
C GLY A 126 4.01 1.26 -3.70
N GLY A 127 4.64 2.11 -2.89
CA GLY A 127 5.86 1.81 -2.14
C GLY A 127 5.72 0.65 -1.14
N THR A 128 4.52 0.40 -0.62
CA THR A 128 4.24 -0.71 0.30
C THR A 128 4.43 -2.08 -0.36
N THR A 129 4.30 -2.17 -1.69
CA THR A 129 4.54 -3.42 -2.44
C THR A 129 6.00 -3.83 -2.49
N ARG A 130 6.93 -2.96 -2.04
CA ARG A 130 8.35 -3.31 -1.90
C ARG A 130 8.62 -4.24 -0.72
N ILE A 131 7.68 -4.40 0.21
CA ILE A 131 7.83 -5.27 1.38
C ILE A 131 7.88 -6.73 0.91
N PRO A 132 8.98 -7.48 1.18
CA PRO A 132 9.16 -8.84 0.68
C PRO A 132 8.02 -9.78 1.04
N LYS A 133 7.46 -9.64 2.25
CA LYS A 133 6.35 -10.48 2.72
C LYS A 133 5.09 -10.30 1.90
N ILE A 134 4.77 -9.08 1.46
CA ILE A 134 3.62 -8.81 0.59
C ILE A 134 3.83 -9.46 -0.77
N GLN A 135 5.04 -9.33 -1.34
CA GLN A 135 5.38 -9.97 -2.61
C GLN A 135 5.28 -11.49 -2.52
N GLN A 136 5.80 -12.07 -1.44
CA GLN A 136 5.70 -13.51 -1.19
C GLN A 136 4.24 -13.97 -1.13
N LEU A 137 3.41 -13.29 -0.33
CA LEU A 137 2.00 -13.64 -0.18
C LEU A 137 1.24 -13.58 -1.51
N LEU A 138 1.51 -12.57 -2.35
CA LEU A 138 0.90 -12.46 -3.68
C LEU A 138 1.39 -13.57 -4.60
N SER A 139 2.69 -13.83 -4.68
CA SER A 139 3.23 -14.92 -5.49
C SER A 139 2.65 -16.27 -5.06
N ASP A 140 2.63 -16.56 -3.75
CA ASP A 140 2.05 -17.80 -3.21
C ASP A 140 0.55 -17.90 -3.54
N TYR A 141 -0.19 -16.81 -3.43
CA TYR A 141 -1.62 -16.75 -3.76
C TYR A 141 -1.90 -17.10 -5.22
N PHE A 142 -1.01 -16.68 -6.14
CA PHE A 142 -1.08 -16.97 -7.57
C PHE A 142 -0.22 -18.18 -7.99
N ASN A 143 -0.04 -19.16 -7.10
CA ASN A 143 0.66 -20.43 -7.35
C ASN A 143 2.11 -20.27 -7.81
N GLY A 144 2.84 -19.33 -7.23
CA GLY A 144 4.25 -19.08 -7.55
C GLY A 144 4.46 -18.20 -8.79
N LYS A 145 3.41 -17.54 -9.31
CA LYS A 145 3.55 -16.65 -10.46
C LYS A 145 4.53 -15.51 -10.17
N GLU A 146 5.35 -15.20 -11.15
CA GLU A 146 6.28 -14.08 -11.09
C GLU A 146 5.53 -12.75 -11.08
N LEU A 147 5.99 -11.83 -10.23
CA LEU A 147 5.42 -10.50 -10.12
C LEU A 147 6.17 -9.53 -11.04
N CYS A 148 5.44 -8.72 -11.79
CA CYS A 148 6.02 -7.71 -12.67
C CYS A 148 6.66 -6.59 -11.83
N LYS A 149 7.99 -6.45 -11.93
CA LYS A 149 8.82 -5.46 -11.21
C LYS A 149 9.53 -4.50 -12.16
N SER A 150 9.20 -4.53 -13.44
CA SER A 150 9.84 -3.71 -14.48
C SER A 150 9.51 -2.22 -14.36
N ILE A 151 8.39 -1.89 -13.72
CA ILE A 151 7.93 -0.52 -13.52
C ILE A 151 8.27 -0.09 -12.09
N ASN A 152 8.77 1.14 -11.91
CA ASN A 152 8.98 1.69 -10.58
C ASN A 152 7.62 1.85 -9.86
N PRO A 153 7.35 1.11 -8.78
CA PRO A 153 6.05 1.12 -8.12
C PRO A 153 5.69 2.47 -7.48
N ASP A 154 6.67 3.32 -7.19
CA ASP A 154 6.43 4.65 -6.61
C ASP A 154 5.97 5.67 -7.67
N GLU A 155 6.33 5.46 -8.94
CA GLU A 155 6.13 6.41 -10.03
C GLU A 155 5.07 5.95 -11.06
N ALA A 156 4.69 4.68 -11.05
CA ALA A 156 3.82 4.07 -12.05
C ALA A 156 2.50 4.85 -12.25
N VAL A 157 1.88 5.30 -11.14
CA VAL A 157 0.61 6.08 -11.19
C VAL A 157 0.83 7.43 -11.84
N ALA A 158 1.93 8.12 -11.53
CA ALA A 158 2.23 9.42 -12.13
C ALA A 158 2.48 9.31 -13.64
N TYR A 159 3.19 8.27 -14.10
CA TYR A 159 3.37 8.01 -15.52
C TYR A 159 2.03 7.70 -16.22
N GLY A 160 1.21 6.84 -15.65
CA GLY A 160 -0.11 6.52 -16.19
C GLY A 160 -1.01 7.75 -16.28
N ALA A 161 -1.03 8.58 -15.24
CA ALA A 161 -1.78 9.83 -15.24
C ALA A 161 -1.28 10.83 -16.32
N ALA A 162 0.04 10.91 -16.54
CA ALA A 162 0.60 11.75 -17.58
C ALA A 162 0.21 11.26 -18.99
N VAL A 163 0.22 9.96 -19.23
CA VAL A 163 -0.26 9.36 -20.49
C VAL A 163 -1.73 9.71 -20.72
N GLN A 164 -2.59 9.50 -19.72
CA GLN A 164 -4.01 9.81 -19.82
C GLN A 164 -4.27 11.31 -20.03
N ALA A 165 -3.53 12.17 -19.36
CA ALA A 165 -3.61 13.62 -19.57
C ALA A 165 -3.25 14.01 -21.00
N SER A 166 -2.22 13.40 -21.58
CA SER A 166 -1.81 13.61 -22.97
C SER A 166 -2.94 13.24 -23.95
N ILE A 167 -3.64 12.14 -23.70
CA ILE A 167 -4.78 11.70 -24.53
C ILE A 167 -5.93 12.71 -24.41
N LEU A 168 -6.31 13.11 -23.20
CA LEU A 168 -7.42 14.03 -22.94
C LEU A 168 -7.16 15.45 -23.50
N THR A 169 -5.91 15.90 -23.53
CA THR A 169 -5.54 17.20 -24.09
C THR A 169 -5.32 17.16 -25.60
N GLY A 170 -5.47 16.02 -26.23
CA GLY A 170 -5.33 15.85 -27.69
C GLY A 170 -3.90 15.96 -28.20
N VAL A 171 -2.90 15.79 -27.33
CA VAL A 171 -1.50 15.71 -27.74
C VAL A 171 -1.30 14.44 -28.57
N LYS A 172 -1.05 14.59 -29.86
CA LYS A 172 -0.83 13.48 -30.77
C LYS A 172 0.58 12.91 -30.61
N SER A 173 0.66 11.65 -30.21
CA SER A 173 1.89 10.86 -30.14
C SER A 173 1.63 9.50 -30.76
N GLU A 174 2.58 8.99 -31.53
CA GLU A 174 2.51 7.62 -32.09
C GLU A 174 2.34 6.57 -30.99
N ALA A 175 2.91 6.81 -29.79
CA ALA A 175 2.83 5.89 -28.66
C ALA A 175 1.46 5.89 -27.94
N THR A 176 0.63 6.93 -28.12
CA THR A 176 -0.62 7.10 -27.38
C THR A 176 -1.88 7.19 -28.24
N LYS A 177 -1.71 7.25 -29.57
CA LYS A 177 -2.82 7.51 -30.51
C LYS A 177 -3.91 6.44 -30.51
N ASP A 178 -3.54 5.19 -30.21
CA ASP A 178 -4.42 4.03 -30.26
C ASP A 178 -4.84 3.55 -28.86
N ILE A 179 -4.50 4.31 -27.80
CA ILE A 179 -4.85 3.94 -26.41
C ILE A 179 -6.28 4.41 -26.12
N LEU A 180 -7.13 3.46 -25.74
CA LEU A 180 -8.47 3.68 -25.22
C LEU A 180 -8.60 3.03 -23.85
N LEU A 181 -8.96 3.82 -22.84
CA LEU A 181 -9.27 3.34 -21.49
C LEU A 181 -10.79 3.31 -21.29
N LEU A 182 -11.33 2.12 -21.00
CA LEU A 182 -12.70 1.89 -20.57
C LEU A 182 -12.69 1.64 -19.05
N ASP A 183 -13.15 2.61 -18.30
CA ASP A 183 -13.17 2.52 -16.83
C ASP A 183 -14.55 2.10 -16.31
N VAL A 184 -14.64 1.76 -15.02
CA VAL A 184 -15.89 1.34 -14.33
C VAL A 184 -16.23 2.30 -13.21
N ALA A 185 -17.53 2.50 -12.99
CA ALA A 185 -18.04 3.13 -11.80
C ALA A 185 -18.23 2.05 -10.72
N PRO A 186 -17.42 2.04 -9.64
CA PRO A 186 -17.47 0.98 -8.63
C PRO A 186 -18.71 1.03 -7.74
N LEU A 187 -19.43 2.16 -7.77
CA LEU A 187 -20.67 2.39 -7.01
C LEU A 187 -21.82 2.72 -7.96
N SER A 188 -23.02 2.32 -7.59
CA SER A 188 -24.23 2.72 -8.33
C SER A 188 -24.40 4.22 -8.29
N LEU A 189 -24.63 4.82 -9.46
CA LEU A 189 -25.00 6.21 -9.61
C LEU A 189 -26.53 6.34 -9.59
N GLY A 190 -27.04 7.38 -8.97
CA GLY A 190 -28.46 7.64 -8.93
C GLY A 190 -28.78 9.13 -8.87
N ILE A 191 -29.98 9.49 -9.19
CA ILE A 191 -30.50 10.84 -9.10
C ILE A 191 -31.58 10.86 -8.00
N GLU A 192 -31.47 11.82 -7.09
CA GLU A 192 -32.54 12.07 -6.12
C GLU A 192 -33.74 12.73 -6.83
N THR A 193 -34.88 12.05 -6.77
CA THR A 193 -36.12 12.51 -7.35
C THR A 193 -36.98 13.21 -6.29
N ALA A 194 -38.05 13.87 -6.73
CA ALA A 194 -38.99 14.52 -5.82
C ALA A 194 -39.53 13.53 -4.78
N GLY A 195 -39.42 13.90 -3.49
CA GLY A 195 -39.78 13.03 -2.37
C GLY A 195 -38.61 12.32 -1.70
N GLY A 196 -37.33 12.63 -2.06
CA GLY A 196 -36.13 12.07 -1.41
C GLY A 196 -35.82 10.64 -1.82
N VAL A 197 -36.38 10.14 -2.91
CA VAL A 197 -36.14 8.79 -3.42
C VAL A 197 -34.97 8.80 -4.38
N MET A 198 -33.98 7.97 -4.10
CA MET A 198 -32.83 7.78 -4.98
C MET A 198 -33.15 6.76 -6.08
N THR A 199 -33.17 7.22 -7.33
CA THR A 199 -33.41 6.37 -8.51
C THR A 199 -32.07 6.07 -9.21
N LYS A 200 -31.80 4.77 -9.49
CA LYS A 200 -30.60 4.31 -10.21
C LYS A 200 -30.70 4.55 -11.69
#